data_df36fce7c0f6fdf6b6d17f481679e824
#
_entry.id   df36fce7c0f6fdf6b6d17f481679e824
#
_cell.length_a   1.000
_cell.length_b   1.000
_cell.length_c   1.000
_cell.angle_alpha   90.00
_cell.angle_beta   90.00
_cell.angle_gamma   90.00
#
_symmetry.space_group_name_H-M   'P 1'
#
loop_
_entity.id
_entity.type
_entity.pdbx_description
1 polymer ?
#
loop_
_entity_poly.entity_id
_entity_poly.type
_entity_poly.pdbx_seq_one_letter_code
_entity_poly.pdbx_strand_id
1 'polypeptide(L)'
;MRENKVVYGLIGYGGMGRWHTEILSNVPEAVIGGIYDIKEEKREEAKAKGFSVYETEEAMLTDSDIDVVLIATPNDCHKPIAIRAMHAGKNVISEKPVTLSSADLLEMEKVAKETGKLFTVHQNRRWDDDFLIIKKLVEEQKLGHVFRIESRVHGSRGIPGDWRKEKVHGGGMVLDWGVHLLDQILYMYGDRKIETVYASLTNITNQEVDDGFTAILTFEGGTEVLVEVGTNNYISLPRWYVLGKDGTAVIRDWQLTGEIIRKTGKTEETVIPVKTAAGLTKTMAPRREDTIVKEDLPKVSGDIADFHRNVVAVIRDGAEPEIKLFQVMRVMKLMEAIFQAAETKQVIEFQDQV
;
A
#
# COMPACT_ATOMS: atom_id res chain seq x y z
N MET A 1 -7.57 29.70 0.84
CA MET A 1 -8.82 28.91 1.01
C MET A 1 -9.98 29.67 0.38
N ARG A 2 -10.72 29.05 -0.52
CA ARG A 2 -11.94 29.61 -1.12
C ARG A 2 -13.15 29.12 -0.33
N GLU A 3 -14.02 30.03 0.11
CA GLU A 3 -15.28 29.70 0.81
C GLU A 3 -15.11 28.69 1.98
N ASN A 4 -14.03 28.83 2.73
CA ASN A 4 -13.67 27.92 3.82
C ASN A 4 -13.32 26.46 3.37
N LYS A 5 -12.99 26.25 2.07
CA LYS A 5 -12.55 24.97 1.52
C LYS A 5 -11.03 24.94 1.30
N VAL A 6 -10.43 23.78 1.45
CA VAL A 6 -9.03 23.55 1.05
C VAL A 6 -8.96 23.39 -0.47
N VAL A 7 -8.12 24.18 -1.12
CA VAL A 7 -8.01 24.25 -2.58
C VAL A 7 -6.84 23.39 -3.05
N TYR A 8 -7.15 22.40 -3.86
CA TYR A 8 -6.20 21.45 -4.42
C TYR A 8 -5.73 21.88 -5.81
N GLY A 9 -4.42 21.95 -6.01
CA GLY A 9 -3.78 21.92 -7.32
C GLY A 9 -3.34 20.50 -7.63
N LEU A 10 -3.67 19.96 -8.79
CA LEU A 10 -3.33 18.61 -9.20
C LEU A 10 -2.26 18.64 -10.29
N ILE A 11 -1.10 18.01 -10.05
CA ILE A 11 -0.02 17.84 -11.02
C ILE A 11 -0.01 16.39 -11.50
N GLY A 12 -0.27 16.19 -12.82
CA GLY A 12 -0.46 14.90 -13.47
C GLY A 12 -1.93 14.50 -13.58
N TYR A 13 -2.44 14.42 -14.82
CA TYR A 13 -3.83 14.04 -15.12
C TYR A 13 -3.92 12.71 -15.88
N GLY A 14 -3.10 11.75 -15.41
CA GLY A 14 -3.17 10.34 -15.81
C GLY A 14 -4.31 9.57 -15.14
N GLY A 15 -4.16 8.26 -15.01
CA GLY A 15 -5.14 7.40 -14.33
C GLY A 15 -5.43 7.83 -12.90
N MET A 16 -4.36 7.99 -12.09
CA MET A 16 -4.50 8.38 -10.68
C MET A 16 -4.96 9.83 -10.53
N GLY A 17 -4.48 10.76 -11.37
CA GLY A 17 -4.97 12.13 -11.32
C GLY A 17 -6.49 12.24 -11.52
N ARG A 18 -7.03 11.52 -12.50
CA ARG A 18 -8.50 11.44 -12.71
C ARG A 18 -9.21 10.80 -11.51
N TRP A 19 -8.67 9.73 -10.97
CA TRP A 19 -9.22 9.06 -9.79
C TRP A 19 -9.30 10.02 -8.59
N HIS A 20 -8.26 10.82 -8.36
CA HIS A 20 -8.30 11.84 -7.30
C HIS A 20 -9.40 12.90 -7.51
N THR A 21 -9.69 13.29 -8.75
CA THR A 21 -10.80 14.22 -8.99
C THR A 21 -12.16 13.61 -8.62
N GLU A 22 -12.33 12.31 -8.81
CA GLU A 22 -13.53 11.57 -8.43
C GLU A 22 -13.64 11.45 -6.89
N ILE A 23 -12.55 11.08 -6.21
CA ILE A 23 -12.53 10.99 -4.74
C ILE A 23 -12.85 12.36 -4.12
N LEU A 24 -12.17 13.43 -4.56
CA LEU A 24 -12.34 14.79 -4.03
C LEU A 24 -13.77 15.32 -4.22
N SER A 25 -14.52 14.84 -5.22
CA SER A 25 -15.92 15.21 -5.37
C SER A 25 -16.80 14.74 -4.20
N ASN A 26 -16.34 13.76 -3.42
CA ASN A 26 -17.00 13.25 -2.22
C ASN A 26 -16.47 13.90 -0.91
N VAL A 27 -15.64 14.95 -1.02
CA VAL A 27 -15.09 15.70 0.13
C VAL A 27 -15.57 17.15 0.04
N PRO A 28 -16.70 17.49 0.67
CA PRO A 28 -17.30 18.82 0.56
C PRO A 28 -16.41 19.99 0.99
N GLU A 29 -15.46 19.71 1.89
CA GLU A 29 -14.50 20.68 2.44
C GLU A 29 -13.29 20.92 1.53
N ALA A 30 -13.19 20.20 0.42
CA ALA A 30 -12.15 20.35 -0.58
C ALA A 30 -12.72 20.88 -1.90
N VAL A 31 -11.86 21.49 -2.70
CA VAL A 31 -12.17 21.89 -4.08
C VAL A 31 -10.92 21.83 -4.94
N ILE A 32 -11.07 21.44 -6.19
CA ILE A 32 -9.98 21.46 -7.18
C ILE A 32 -9.91 22.88 -7.75
N GLY A 33 -8.82 23.58 -7.45
CA GLY A 33 -8.53 24.92 -7.98
C GLY A 33 -8.04 24.88 -9.43
N GLY A 34 -7.29 23.83 -9.77
CA GLY A 34 -6.85 23.63 -11.15
C GLY A 34 -5.93 22.43 -11.31
N ILE A 35 -5.67 22.08 -12.56
CA ILE A 35 -4.91 20.91 -12.98
C ILE A 35 -3.77 21.34 -13.89
N TYR A 36 -2.60 20.74 -13.69
CA TYR A 36 -1.47 20.82 -14.61
C TYR A 36 -1.03 19.44 -15.04
N ASP A 37 -0.75 19.26 -16.30
CA ASP A 37 -0.04 18.11 -16.87
C ASP A 37 0.94 18.60 -17.91
N ILE A 38 2.10 17.94 -18.03
CA ILE A 38 3.10 18.30 -19.04
C ILE A 38 2.57 18.10 -20.47
N LYS A 39 1.66 17.11 -20.65
CA LYS A 39 1.02 16.81 -21.93
C LYS A 39 -0.19 17.72 -22.16
N GLU A 40 -0.16 18.49 -23.23
CA GLU A 40 -1.27 19.35 -23.64
C GLU A 40 -2.58 18.58 -23.78
N GLU A 41 -2.55 17.39 -24.38
CA GLU A 41 -3.73 16.52 -24.52
C GLU A 41 -4.44 16.24 -23.19
N LYS A 42 -3.67 16.12 -22.07
CA LYS A 42 -4.21 15.89 -20.74
C LYS A 42 -4.80 17.16 -20.13
N ARG A 43 -4.21 18.31 -20.41
CA ARG A 43 -4.78 19.60 -20.00
C ARG A 43 -6.10 19.84 -20.72
N GLU A 44 -6.18 19.58 -22.04
CA GLU A 44 -7.42 19.70 -22.80
C GLU A 44 -8.49 18.70 -22.35
N GLU A 45 -8.10 17.46 -21.99
CA GLU A 45 -9.01 16.48 -21.38
C GLU A 45 -9.61 17.01 -20.06
N ALA A 46 -8.79 17.58 -19.19
CA ALA A 46 -9.24 18.17 -17.91
C ALA A 46 -10.18 19.35 -18.14
N LYS A 47 -9.83 20.22 -19.08
CA LYS A 47 -10.65 21.38 -19.47
C LYS A 47 -12.01 20.99 -20.03
N ALA A 48 -12.05 19.95 -20.88
CA ALA A 48 -13.29 19.42 -21.41
C ALA A 48 -14.23 18.84 -20.32
N LYS A 49 -13.69 18.44 -19.17
CA LYS A 49 -14.42 18.02 -17.98
C LYS A 49 -14.80 19.16 -17.04
N GLY A 50 -14.49 20.41 -17.42
CA GLY A 50 -14.86 21.60 -16.67
C GLY A 50 -13.86 22.03 -15.59
N PHE A 51 -12.66 21.44 -15.53
CA PHE A 51 -11.61 21.87 -14.61
C PHE A 51 -10.86 23.09 -15.17
N SER A 52 -10.44 24.00 -14.29
CA SER A 52 -9.42 24.99 -14.61
C SER A 52 -8.10 24.29 -14.87
N VAL A 53 -7.31 24.80 -15.81
CA VAL A 53 -5.99 24.24 -16.14
C VAL A 53 -4.93 25.30 -16.06
N TYR A 54 -3.73 24.90 -15.66
CA TYR A 54 -2.52 25.73 -15.68
C TYR A 54 -1.67 25.36 -16.89
N GLU A 55 -1.09 26.35 -17.55
CA GLU A 55 -0.19 26.12 -18.70
C GLU A 55 1.20 25.66 -18.26
N THR A 56 1.62 26.02 -17.04
CA THR A 56 2.90 25.64 -16.46
C THR A 56 2.75 25.23 -15.00
N GLU A 57 3.67 24.37 -14.52
CA GLU A 57 3.79 24.03 -13.11
C GLU A 57 4.00 25.28 -12.25
N GLU A 58 4.88 26.19 -12.69
CA GLU A 58 5.20 27.44 -11.97
C GLU A 58 3.95 28.30 -11.76
N ALA A 59 3.10 28.43 -12.78
CA ALA A 59 1.85 29.18 -12.65
C ALA A 59 0.95 28.62 -11.55
N MET A 60 0.85 27.28 -11.40
CA MET A 60 0.12 26.66 -10.31
C MET A 60 0.80 26.88 -8.95
N LEU A 61 2.12 26.72 -8.89
CA LEU A 61 2.84 26.84 -7.61
C LEU A 61 2.84 28.28 -7.08
N THR A 62 2.78 29.27 -7.97
CA THR A 62 2.73 30.71 -7.59
C THR A 62 1.30 31.20 -7.30
N ASP A 63 0.27 30.45 -7.66
CA ASP A 63 -1.11 30.82 -7.38
C ASP A 63 -1.39 30.74 -5.87
N SER A 64 -1.66 31.91 -5.25
CA SER A 64 -1.95 32.02 -3.81
C SER A 64 -3.24 31.32 -3.37
N ASP A 65 -4.14 31.03 -4.29
CA ASP A 65 -5.40 30.34 -3.99
C ASP A 65 -5.20 28.83 -3.76
N ILE A 66 -4.10 28.22 -4.24
CA ILE A 66 -3.81 26.81 -4.02
C ILE A 66 -3.21 26.59 -2.62
N ASP A 67 -3.86 25.79 -1.82
CA ASP A 67 -3.43 25.42 -0.45
C ASP A 67 -2.56 24.17 -0.42
N VAL A 68 -2.87 23.18 -1.29
CA VAL A 68 -2.18 21.88 -1.35
C VAL A 68 -1.98 21.44 -2.79
N VAL A 69 -0.80 20.90 -3.08
CA VAL A 69 -0.46 20.30 -4.38
C VAL A 69 -0.47 18.79 -4.23
N LEU A 70 -1.29 18.13 -5.06
CA LEU A 70 -1.33 16.68 -5.18
C LEU A 70 -0.55 16.26 -6.43
N ILE A 71 0.45 15.40 -6.24
CA ILE A 71 1.38 14.95 -7.28
C ILE A 71 1.02 13.53 -7.70
N ALA A 72 0.59 13.36 -8.95
CA ALA A 72 0.17 12.08 -9.54
C ALA A 72 0.89 11.81 -10.88
N THR A 73 2.20 12.00 -10.87
CA THR A 73 3.15 11.84 -11.99
C THR A 73 3.86 10.48 -11.91
N PRO A 74 4.77 10.11 -12.82
CA PRO A 74 5.71 9.02 -12.61
C PRO A 74 6.61 9.24 -11.39
N ASN A 75 7.07 8.14 -10.77
CA ASN A 75 7.69 8.13 -9.44
C ASN A 75 8.95 9.02 -9.34
N ASP A 76 9.78 9.05 -10.38
CA ASP A 76 11.01 9.86 -10.46
C ASP A 76 10.75 11.37 -10.42
N CYS A 77 9.52 11.80 -10.77
CA CYS A 77 9.12 13.20 -10.76
C CYS A 77 8.64 13.68 -9.38
N HIS A 78 8.30 12.77 -8.45
CA HIS A 78 7.67 13.15 -7.18
C HIS A 78 8.56 14.07 -6.34
N LYS A 79 9.82 13.67 -6.10
CA LYS A 79 10.77 14.46 -5.27
C LYS A 79 10.98 15.88 -5.79
N PRO A 80 11.41 16.13 -7.04
CA PRO A 80 11.67 17.49 -7.49
C PRO A 80 10.43 18.38 -7.47
N ILE A 81 9.24 17.84 -7.80
CA ILE A 81 7.99 18.61 -7.75
C ILE A 81 7.62 18.94 -6.30
N ALA A 82 7.67 17.96 -5.39
CA ALA A 82 7.34 18.16 -3.98
C ALA A 82 8.22 19.23 -3.32
N ILE A 83 9.53 19.20 -3.58
CA ILE A 83 10.47 20.18 -3.04
C ILE A 83 10.14 21.59 -3.55
N ARG A 84 9.89 21.76 -4.87
CA ARG A 84 9.50 23.06 -5.43
C ARG A 84 8.17 23.56 -4.85
N ALA A 85 7.18 22.67 -4.70
CA ALA A 85 5.87 23.02 -4.15
C ALA A 85 5.99 23.48 -2.69
N MET A 86 6.74 22.78 -1.84
CA MET A 86 6.95 23.17 -0.44
C MET A 86 7.69 24.51 -0.33
N HIS A 87 8.73 24.76 -1.14
CA HIS A 87 9.41 26.06 -1.18
C HIS A 87 8.50 27.18 -1.69
N ALA A 88 7.52 26.89 -2.56
CA ALA A 88 6.49 27.82 -2.97
C ALA A 88 5.38 28.02 -1.90
N GLY A 89 5.56 27.43 -0.71
CA GLY A 89 4.64 27.58 0.41
C GLY A 89 3.40 26.69 0.34
N LYS A 90 3.39 25.64 -0.49
CA LYS A 90 2.27 24.71 -0.64
C LYS A 90 2.42 23.51 0.29
N ASN A 91 1.31 23.01 0.83
CA ASN A 91 1.25 21.67 1.37
C ASN A 91 1.32 20.67 0.22
N VAL A 92 1.80 19.45 0.48
CA VAL A 92 2.03 18.46 -0.58
C VAL A 92 1.48 17.10 -0.21
N ILE A 93 0.77 16.51 -1.15
CA ILE A 93 0.41 15.08 -1.18
C ILE A 93 1.16 14.47 -2.37
N SER A 94 1.95 13.42 -2.13
CA SER A 94 2.56 12.64 -3.19
C SER A 94 1.86 11.30 -3.38
N GLU A 95 1.73 10.85 -4.62
CA GLU A 95 1.41 9.46 -4.90
C GLU A 95 2.53 8.53 -4.43
N LYS A 96 2.16 7.28 -4.28
CA LYS A 96 3.08 6.19 -3.93
C LYS A 96 3.69 5.54 -5.20
N PRO A 97 4.87 4.91 -5.09
CA PRO A 97 5.85 5.12 -4.05
C PRO A 97 6.29 6.59 -4.02
N VAL A 98 6.57 7.09 -2.83
CA VAL A 98 6.83 8.53 -2.64
C VAL A 98 8.04 9.01 -3.45
N THR A 99 9.02 8.16 -3.63
CA THR A 99 10.27 8.39 -4.38
C THR A 99 10.97 7.06 -4.65
N LEU A 100 12.17 7.08 -5.22
CA LEU A 100 12.93 5.89 -5.60
C LEU A 100 13.88 5.37 -4.50
N SER A 101 14.17 6.18 -3.47
CA SER A 101 15.06 5.81 -2.36
C SER A 101 14.65 6.43 -1.03
N SER A 102 15.03 5.79 0.08
CA SER A 102 14.84 6.33 1.42
C SER A 102 15.65 7.62 1.64
N ALA A 103 16.81 7.74 1.00
CA ALA A 103 17.63 8.96 1.04
C ALA A 103 16.90 10.16 0.40
N ASP A 104 16.22 9.96 -0.72
CA ASP A 104 15.41 11.00 -1.35
C ASP A 104 14.24 11.44 -0.46
N LEU A 105 13.58 10.49 0.19
CA LEU A 105 12.51 10.80 1.15
C LEU A 105 13.03 11.64 2.32
N LEU A 106 14.23 11.33 2.81
CA LEU A 106 14.85 12.10 3.91
C LEU A 106 15.08 13.58 3.50
N GLU A 107 15.50 13.83 2.25
CA GLU A 107 15.62 15.19 1.74
C GLU A 107 14.26 15.90 1.66
N MET A 108 13.22 15.20 1.19
CA MET A 108 11.86 15.76 1.13
C MET A 108 11.33 16.07 2.52
N GLU A 109 11.55 15.18 3.49
CA GLU A 109 11.18 15.39 4.90
C GLU A 109 11.90 16.60 5.52
N LYS A 110 13.19 16.77 5.21
CA LYS A 110 13.96 17.94 5.63
C LYS A 110 13.33 19.25 5.12
N VAL A 111 12.99 19.31 3.83
CA VAL A 111 12.34 20.50 3.25
C VAL A 111 10.96 20.74 3.86
N ALA A 112 10.18 19.69 4.13
CA ALA A 112 8.89 19.82 4.81
C ALA A 112 9.05 20.46 6.21
N LYS A 113 10.06 20.04 6.99
CA LYS A 113 10.41 20.62 8.29
C LYS A 113 10.87 22.07 8.16
N GLU A 114 11.74 22.38 7.21
CA GLU A 114 12.28 23.74 6.98
C GLU A 114 11.18 24.74 6.55
N THR A 115 10.24 24.31 5.73
CA THR A 115 9.15 25.14 5.22
C THR A 115 7.93 25.18 6.14
N GLY A 116 7.85 24.26 7.13
CA GLY A 116 6.68 24.10 7.99
C GLY A 116 5.42 23.66 7.24
N LYS A 117 5.57 22.99 6.08
CA LYS A 117 4.46 22.54 5.27
C LYS A 117 4.12 21.07 5.53
N LEU A 118 2.84 20.74 5.44
CA LEU A 118 2.40 19.36 5.41
C LEU A 118 3.03 18.67 4.18
N PHE A 119 3.68 17.55 4.42
CA PHE A 119 4.03 16.59 3.38
C PHE A 119 3.51 15.21 3.79
N THR A 120 2.68 14.61 2.96
CA THR A 120 2.11 13.27 3.20
C THR A 120 2.04 12.47 1.90
N VAL A 121 1.82 11.15 2.03
CA VAL A 121 1.84 10.20 0.91
C VAL A 121 0.51 9.46 0.83
N HIS A 122 0.01 9.27 -0.36
CA HIS A 122 -1.28 8.61 -0.59
C HIS A 122 -1.15 7.07 -0.49
N GLN A 123 -1.02 6.55 0.72
CA GLN A 123 -1.02 5.10 0.99
C GLN A 123 -2.47 4.56 0.99
N ASN A 124 -3.11 4.66 -0.16
CA ASN A 124 -4.56 4.48 -0.34
C ASN A 124 -5.10 3.10 0.05
N ARG A 125 -4.27 2.04 -0.04
CA ARG A 125 -4.73 0.69 0.26
C ARG A 125 -4.84 0.35 1.74
N ARG A 126 -4.61 1.33 2.63
CA ARG A 126 -5.01 1.24 4.04
C ARG A 126 -6.52 1.19 4.22
N TRP A 127 -7.29 1.65 3.21
CA TRP A 127 -8.75 1.63 3.18
C TRP A 127 -9.34 0.47 2.38
N ASP A 128 -8.52 -0.46 1.86
CA ASP A 128 -9.03 -1.66 1.18
C ASP A 128 -9.77 -2.55 2.18
N ASP A 129 -10.99 -2.98 1.85
CA ASP A 129 -11.86 -3.76 2.72
C ASP A 129 -11.23 -5.09 3.16
N ASP A 130 -10.53 -5.76 2.26
CA ASP A 130 -9.84 -7.03 2.54
C ASP A 130 -8.75 -6.85 3.60
N PHE A 131 -7.98 -5.77 3.53
CA PHE A 131 -6.99 -5.41 4.53
C PHE A 131 -7.64 -5.08 5.87
N LEU A 132 -8.68 -4.24 5.87
CA LEU A 132 -9.40 -3.85 7.10
C LEU A 132 -10.01 -5.06 7.81
N ILE A 133 -10.51 -6.04 7.06
CA ILE A 133 -10.99 -7.32 7.62
C ILE A 133 -9.85 -8.05 8.33
N ILE A 134 -8.71 -8.24 7.68
CA ILE A 134 -7.56 -8.95 8.28
C ILE A 134 -7.01 -8.18 9.48
N LYS A 135 -6.85 -6.87 9.38
CA LYS A 135 -6.40 -6.00 10.48
C LYS A 135 -7.30 -6.19 11.70
N LYS A 136 -8.63 -6.13 11.52
CA LYS A 136 -9.61 -6.36 12.58
C LYS A 136 -9.45 -7.73 13.23
N LEU A 137 -9.29 -8.81 12.44
CA LEU A 137 -9.12 -10.16 12.98
C LEU A 137 -7.85 -10.31 13.81
N VAL A 138 -6.77 -9.64 13.41
CA VAL A 138 -5.49 -9.64 14.15
C VAL A 138 -5.60 -8.83 15.44
N GLU A 139 -6.16 -7.62 15.39
CA GLU A 139 -6.35 -6.74 16.55
C GLU A 139 -7.28 -7.35 17.61
N GLU A 140 -8.36 -7.97 17.19
CA GLU A 140 -9.32 -8.66 18.08
C GLU A 140 -8.80 -10.03 18.56
N GLN A 141 -7.59 -10.44 18.12
CA GLN A 141 -7.03 -11.77 18.41
C GLN A 141 -7.99 -12.92 18.09
N LYS A 142 -8.81 -12.75 17.06
CA LYS A 142 -9.87 -13.68 16.67
C LYS A 142 -9.36 -15.09 16.38
N LEU A 143 -8.12 -15.20 15.90
CA LEU A 143 -7.44 -16.45 15.54
C LEU A 143 -6.47 -16.93 16.65
N GLY A 144 -6.43 -16.25 17.80
CA GLY A 144 -5.39 -16.41 18.81
C GLY A 144 -4.05 -15.83 18.34
N HIS A 145 -2.94 -16.33 18.87
CA HIS A 145 -1.62 -15.88 18.45
C HIS A 145 -1.39 -16.19 16.96
N VAL A 146 -1.30 -15.13 16.14
CA VAL A 146 -1.00 -15.25 14.72
C VAL A 146 0.50 -15.47 14.54
N PHE A 147 0.86 -16.55 13.87
CA PHE A 147 2.25 -16.93 13.64
C PHE A 147 2.66 -16.88 12.17
N ARG A 148 1.67 -16.81 11.24
CA ARG A 148 1.94 -16.65 9.80
C ARG A 148 0.84 -15.83 9.12
N ILE A 149 1.26 -14.88 8.27
CA ILE A 149 0.39 -14.15 7.35
C ILE A 149 0.95 -14.28 5.94
N GLU A 150 0.08 -14.48 4.98
CA GLU A 150 0.42 -14.47 3.56
C GLU A 150 -0.47 -13.44 2.86
N SER A 151 0.13 -12.44 2.23
CA SER A 151 -0.53 -11.39 1.44
C SER A 151 -0.06 -11.46 0.00
N ARG A 152 -0.98 -11.58 -0.96
CA ARG A 152 -0.67 -11.79 -2.38
C ARG A 152 -1.47 -10.91 -3.30
N VAL A 153 -0.83 -10.50 -4.40
CA VAL A 153 -1.49 -9.95 -5.58
C VAL A 153 -0.99 -10.66 -6.82
N HIS A 154 -1.91 -11.31 -7.50
CA HIS A 154 -1.59 -12.07 -8.70
C HIS A 154 -2.34 -11.53 -9.92
N GLY A 155 -1.63 -11.46 -11.04
CA GLY A 155 -2.12 -11.18 -12.37
C GLY A 155 -1.47 -12.11 -13.40
N SER A 156 -1.94 -12.08 -14.66
CA SER A 156 -1.46 -13.00 -15.70
C SER A 156 -1.07 -12.30 -17.01
N ARG A 157 -0.95 -10.97 -17.00
CA ARG A 157 -0.73 -10.17 -18.23
C ARG A 157 0.66 -9.54 -18.33
N GLY A 158 1.55 -9.80 -17.38
CA GLY A 158 2.80 -9.06 -17.24
C GLY A 158 2.58 -7.62 -16.75
N ILE A 159 3.65 -6.84 -16.75
CA ILE A 159 3.61 -5.42 -16.40
C ILE A 159 2.88 -4.63 -17.50
N PRO A 160 2.03 -3.63 -17.16
CA PRO A 160 1.44 -2.73 -18.15
C PRO A 160 2.45 -2.09 -19.10
N GLY A 161 2.07 -1.81 -20.33
CA GLY A 161 2.94 -1.25 -21.37
C GLY A 161 3.21 0.25 -21.26
N ASP A 162 3.47 0.74 -20.03
CA ASP A 162 3.76 2.14 -19.73
C ASP A 162 5.11 2.28 -18.98
N TRP A 163 5.36 3.40 -18.34
CA TRP A 163 6.57 3.72 -17.59
C TRP A 163 6.92 2.68 -16.51
N ARG A 164 5.97 1.86 -16.07
CA ARG A 164 6.20 0.78 -15.09
C ARG A 164 7.16 -0.30 -15.58
N LYS A 165 7.47 -0.33 -16.88
CA LYS A 165 8.50 -1.23 -17.46
C LYS A 165 9.90 -0.66 -17.38
N GLU A 166 10.06 0.60 -17.01
CA GLU A 166 11.29 1.36 -17.14
C GLU A 166 11.91 1.62 -15.75
N LYS A 167 13.14 1.18 -15.55
CA LYS A 167 13.85 1.34 -14.29
C LYS A 167 14.06 2.81 -13.91
N VAL A 168 14.30 3.66 -14.90
CA VAL A 168 14.54 5.10 -14.70
C VAL A 168 13.36 5.79 -14.05
N HIS A 169 12.14 5.33 -14.32
CA HIS A 169 10.90 5.87 -13.74
C HIS A 169 10.45 5.15 -12.46
N GLY A 170 11.28 4.24 -11.94
CA GLY A 170 10.91 3.44 -10.76
C GLY A 170 9.85 2.39 -11.07
N GLY A 171 9.99 1.72 -12.23
CA GLY A 171 9.15 0.58 -12.58
C GLY A 171 9.44 -0.66 -11.72
N GLY A 172 8.66 -1.71 -11.91
CA GLY A 172 8.76 -2.97 -11.19
C GLY A 172 7.71 -3.15 -10.10
N MET A 173 7.48 -4.40 -9.75
CA MET A 173 6.36 -4.78 -8.87
C MET A 173 6.65 -4.58 -7.40
N VAL A 174 7.93 -4.56 -6.98
CA VAL A 174 8.29 -4.17 -5.61
C VAL A 174 7.85 -2.73 -5.35
N LEU A 175 8.11 -1.81 -6.29
CA LEU A 175 7.75 -0.41 -6.16
C LEU A 175 6.26 -0.14 -6.45
N ASP A 176 5.64 -0.84 -7.42
CA ASP A 176 4.24 -0.56 -7.78
C ASP A 176 3.23 -1.21 -6.83
N TRP A 177 3.36 -2.51 -6.55
CA TRP A 177 2.45 -3.25 -5.66
C TRP A 177 3.03 -3.57 -4.29
N GLY A 178 4.34 -3.84 -4.23
CA GLY A 178 5.01 -4.16 -2.96
C GLY A 178 4.86 -3.05 -1.94
N VAL A 179 4.98 -1.79 -2.35
CA VAL A 179 4.77 -0.62 -1.48
C VAL A 179 3.45 -0.69 -0.72
N HIS A 180 2.36 -1.13 -1.36
CA HIS A 180 1.04 -1.24 -0.72
C HIS A 180 0.98 -2.39 0.29
N LEU A 181 1.42 -3.59 -0.12
CA LEU A 181 1.33 -4.77 0.72
C LEU A 181 2.24 -4.63 1.95
N LEU A 182 3.43 -4.07 1.76
CA LEU A 182 4.37 -3.81 2.85
C LEU A 182 3.84 -2.73 3.80
N ASP A 183 3.25 -1.65 3.27
CA ASP A 183 2.60 -0.62 4.09
C ASP A 183 1.46 -1.20 4.94
N GLN A 184 0.60 -2.03 4.36
CA GLN A 184 -0.49 -2.70 5.07
C GLN A 184 0.04 -3.57 6.23
N ILE A 185 1.07 -4.37 5.99
CA ILE A 185 1.69 -5.21 7.02
C ILE A 185 2.31 -4.36 8.14
N LEU A 186 3.10 -3.34 7.78
CA LEU A 186 3.73 -2.47 8.76
C LEU A 186 2.71 -1.65 9.56
N TYR A 187 1.65 -1.17 8.90
CA TYR A 187 0.57 -0.44 9.56
C TYR A 187 -0.21 -1.32 10.54
N MET A 188 -0.48 -2.58 10.17
CA MET A 188 -1.17 -3.54 11.03
C MET A 188 -0.37 -3.92 12.28
N TYR A 189 0.96 -4.05 12.14
CA TYR A 189 1.84 -4.43 13.25
C TYR A 189 2.42 -3.24 14.03
N GLY A 190 2.23 -2.00 13.55
CA GLY A 190 2.72 -0.80 14.22
C GLY A 190 4.23 -0.83 14.46
N ASP A 191 4.64 -0.59 15.70
CA ASP A 191 6.06 -0.49 16.08
C ASP A 191 6.76 -1.85 16.26
N ARG A 192 6.07 -2.96 16.00
CA ARG A 192 6.67 -4.30 16.12
C ARG A 192 7.82 -4.45 15.12
N LYS A 193 8.98 -4.86 15.62
CA LYS A 193 10.22 -4.93 14.82
C LYS A 193 10.20 -6.09 13.83
N ILE A 194 10.74 -5.83 12.63
CA ILE A 194 11.17 -6.87 11.70
C ILE A 194 12.60 -7.25 12.07
N GLU A 195 12.87 -8.54 12.24
CA GLU A 195 14.21 -9.06 12.51
C GLU A 195 14.96 -9.37 11.22
N THR A 196 14.27 -10.08 10.29
CA THR A 196 14.92 -10.52 9.04
C THR A 196 14.03 -10.35 7.83
N VAL A 197 14.68 -10.17 6.67
CA VAL A 197 14.07 -10.10 5.35
C VAL A 197 14.78 -11.07 4.41
N TYR A 198 14.03 -11.95 3.78
CA TYR A 198 14.45 -12.73 2.62
C TYR A 198 13.60 -12.34 1.42
N ALA A 199 14.19 -12.28 0.23
CA ALA A 199 13.41 -12.00 -0.97
C ALA A 199 14.00 -12.64 -2.24
N SER A 200 13.13 -12.86 -3.21
CA SER A 200 13.47 -13.22 -4.59
C SER A 200 12.62 -12.40 -5.56
N LEU A 201 13.22 -11.99 -6.67
CA LEU A 201 12.56 -11.26 -7.74
C LEU A 201 12.43 -12.15 -8.98
N THR A 202 11.42 -11.89 -9.80
CA THR A 202 11.25 -12.52 -11.11
C THR A 202 11.36 -11.50 -12.23
N ASN A 203 11.87 -11.96 -13.38
CA ASN A 203 12.02 -11.19 -14.61
C ASN A 203 11.56 -12.07 -15.81
N ILE A 204 10.30 -12.54 -15.75
CA ILE A 204 9.76 -13.50 -16.76
C ILE A 204 9.34 -12.75 -18.02
N THR A 205 8.69 -11.60 -17.87
CA THR A 205 8.13 -10.82 -18.96
C THR A 205 8.85 -9.49 -19.18
N ASN A 206 9.73 -9.09 -18.26
CA ASN A 206 10.52 -7.86 -18.34
C ASN A 206 11.95 -8.12 -17.85
N GLN A 207 12.96 -7.64 -18.59
CA GLN A 207 14.37 -7.82 -18.23
C GLN A 207 14.97 -6.63 -17.49
N GLU A 208 14.31 -5.48 -17.51
CA GLU A 208 14.82 -4.23 -16.93
C GLU A 208 14.41 -4.06 -15.48
N VAL A 209 13.17 -4.45 -15.15
CA VAL A 209 12.59 -4.37 -13.82
C VAL A 209 11.94 -5.69 -13.43
N ASP A 210 11.75 -5.91 -12.14
CA ASP A 210 11.05 -7.07 -11.62
C ASP A 210 9.57 -7.09 -12.05
N ASP A 211 9.11 -8.23 -12.54
CA ASP A 211 7.70 -8.46 -12.89
C ASP A 211 6.94 -9.26 -11.82
N GLY A 212 7.61 -9.55 -10.74
CA GLY A 212 7.06 -10.19 -9.55
C GLY A 212 8.14 -10.36 -8.48
N PHE A 213 7.70 -10.59 -7.25
CA PHE A 213 8.60 -10.86 -6.14
C PHE A 213 7.91 -11.70 -5.07
N THR A 214 8.72 -12.40 -4.28
CA THR A 214 8.33 -13.01 -3.01
C THR A 214 9.26 -12.50 -1.94
N ALA A 215 8.70 -11.99 -0.84
CA ALA A 215 9.44 -11.59 0.34
C ALA A 215 8.93 -12.35 1.57
N ILE A 216 9.82 -12.76 2.46
CA ILE A 216 9.50 -13.35 3.75
C ILE A 216 10.11 -12.44 4.82
N LEU A 217 9.24 -11.93 5.69
CA LEU A 217 9.58 -11.06 6.80
C LEU A 217 9.41 -11.85 8.10
N THR A 218 10.41 -11.86 8.95
CA THR A 218 10.30 -12.42 10.30
C THR A 218 10.19 -11.26 11.29
N PHE A 219 9.08 -11.22 12.02
CA PHE A 219 8.87 -10.22 13.06
C PHE A 219 9.33 -10.73 14.43
N GLU A 220 9.67 -9.80 15.31
CA GLU A 220 9.92 -10.07 16.72
C GLU A 220 8.85 -10.96 17.32
N GLY A 221 9.25 -12.03 18.01
CA GLY A 221 8.35 -13.05 18.55
C GLY A 221 7.93 -14.11 17.54
N GLY A 222 8.60 -14.19 16.38
CA GLY A 222 8.55 -15.32 15.46
C GLY A 222 7.34 -15.35 14.50
N THR A 223 6.59 -14.25 14.37
CA THR A 223 5.57 -14.18 13.32
C THR A 223 6.23 -14.05 11.94
N GLU A 224 5.91 -14.96 11.04
CA GLU A 224 6.37 -14.93 9.65
C GLU A 224 5.32 -14.30 8.74
N VAL A 225 5.72 -13.37 7.88
CA VAL A 225 4.84 -12.75 6.88
C VAL A 225 5.43 -12.97 5.49
N LEU A 226 4.63 -13.61 4.63
CA LEU A 226 4.95 -13.75 3.21
C LEU A 226 4.19 -12.67 2.42
N VAL A 227 4.91 -11.89 1.65
CA VAL A 227 4.38 -10.93 0.68
C VAL A 227 4.77 -11.37 -0.72
N GLU A 228 3.79 -11.51 -1.60
CA GLU A 228 4.02 -12.01 -2.96
C GLU A 228 3.24 -11.19 -3.97
N VAL A 229 3.93 -10.76 -5.02
CA VAL A 229 3.32 -10.17 -6.21
C VAL A 229 3.79 -10.95 -7.43
N GLY A 230 2.84 -11.34 -8.29
CA GLY A 230 3.17 -12.03 -9.53
C GLY A 230 2.29 -11.56 -10.68
N THR A 231 2.91 -11.23 -11.81
CA THR A 231 2.20 -10.77 -13.00
C THR A 231 2.04 -11.84 -14.08
N ASN A 232 2.52 -13.06 -13.81
CA ASN A 232 2.45 -14.20 -14.73
C ASN A 232 1.80 -15.43 -14.10
N ASN A 233 0.81 -15.22 -13.22
CA ASN A 233 0.07 -16.25 -12.50
C ASN A 233 -1.27 -16.52 -13.20
N TYR A 234 -1.41 -17.64 -13.87
CA TYR A 234 -2.67 -18.04 -14.54
C TYR A 234 -3.73 -18.58 -13.57
N ILE A 235 -3.30 -19.02 -12.39
CA ILE A 235 -4.17 -19.39 -11.26
C ILE A 235 -3.69 -18.59 -10.04
N SER A 236 -4.58 -17.78 -9.49
CA SER A 236 -4.27 -16.97 -8.31
C SER A 236 -4.38 -17.82 -7.03
N LEU A 237 -3.43 -17.65 -6.13
CA LEU A 237 -3.56 -18.08 -4.74
C LEU A 237 -4.41 -17.06 -3.95
N PRO A 238 -4.86 -17.39 -2.73
CA PRO A 238 -5.63 -16.45 -1.91
C PRO A 238 -4.91 -15.12 -1.71
N ARG A 239 -5.69 -14.03 -1.73
CA ARG A 239 -5.22 -12.68 -1.42
C ARG A 239 -4.62 -12.61 -0.02
N TRP A 240 -5.34 -13.18 0.97
CA TRP A 240 -4.90 -13.28 2.35
C TRP A 240 -5.09 -14.68 2.88
N TYR A 241 -4.07 -15.17 3.57
CA TYR A 241 -4.12 -16.42 4.30
C TYR A 241 -3.44 -16.23 5.65
N VAL A 242 -4.20 -16.34 6.75
CA VAL A 242 -3.74 -16.01 8.09
C VAL A 242 -3.87 -17.20 9.00
N LEU A 243 -2.77 -17.63 9.58
CA LEU A 243 -2.66 -18.78 10.49
C LEU A 243 -2.46 -18.29 11.92
N GLY A 244 -3.39 -18.61 12.78
CA GLY A 244 -3.30 -18.41 14.22
C GLY A 244 -3.37 -19.73 14.97
N LYS A 245 -2.96 -19.70 16.23
CA LYS A 245 -2.97 -20.86 17.14
C LYS A 245 -4.37 -21.46 17.30
N ASP A 246 -5.41 -20.64 17.17
CA ASP A 246 -6.79 -21.01 17.46
C ASP A 246 -7.70 -21.02 16.22
N GLY A 247 -7.18 -20.64 15.06
CA GLY A 247 -7.94 -20.63 13.82
C GLY A 247 -7.16 -20.13 12.61
N THR A 248 -7.81 -20.19 11.46
CA THR A 248 -7.30 -19.75 10.16
C THR A 248 -8.34 -18.88 9.49
N ALA A 249 -7.91 -17.79 8.84
CA ALA A 249 -8.75 -16.97 7.99
C ALA A 249 -8.20 -16.98 6.56
N VAL A 250 -9.09 -16.96 5.58
CA VAL A 250 -8.74 -16.84 4.16
C VAL A 250 -9.65 -15.82 3.48
N ILE A 251 -9.04 -14.92 2.69
CA ILE A 251 -9.73 -14.10 1.67
C ILE A 251 -9.15 -14.51 0.33
N ARG A 252 -9.99 -15.02 -0.58
CA ARG A 252 -9.52 -15.63 -1.82
C ARG A 252 -9.28 -14.63 -2.93
N ASP A 253 -10.11 -13.60 -3.01
CA ASP A 253 -10.17 -12.69 -4.16
C ASP A 253 -10.64 -11.28 -3.77
N TRP A 254 -10.70 -10.40 -4.76
CA TRP A 254 -11.16 -9.02 -4.61
C TRP A 254 -12.67 -8.87 -4.31
N GLN A 255 -13.45 -9.94 -4.50
CA GLN A 255 -14.87 -9.99 -4.16
C GLN A 255 -15.09 -10.39 -2.70
N LEU A 256 -14.00 -10.51 -1.93
CA LEU A 256 -13.99 -10.86 -0.51
C LEU A 256 -14.58 -12.26 -0.22
N THR A 257 -14.47 -13.19 -1.21
CA THR A 257 -14.84 -14.56 -0.93
C THR A 257 -13.86 -15.17 0.07
N GLY A 258 -14.37 -15.78 1.14
CA GLY A 258 -13.49 -16.28 2.19
C GLY A 258 -14.28 -16.81 3.38
N GLU A 259 -13.52 -17.24 4.38
CA GLU A 259 -14.08 -17.82 5.60
C GLU A 259 -13.07 -17.79 6.74
N ILE A 260 -13.56 -17.96 7.94
CA ILE A 260 -12.76 -18.17 9.15
C ILE A 260 -13.10 -19.54 9.70
N ILE A 261 -12.09 -20.34 10.00
CA ILE A 261 -12.26 -21.61 10.69
C ILE A 261 -11.50 -21.56 12.00
N ARG A 262 -12.19 -21.84 13.11
CA ARG A 262 -11.61 -21.83 14.46
C ARG A 262 -11.91 -23.11 15.22
N LYS A 263 -11.05 -23.46 16.15
CA LYS A 263 -11.33 -24.56 17.10
C LYS A 263 -12.44 -24.19 18.08
N THR A 264 -13.27 -25.15 18.48
CA THR A 264 -14.37 -24.96 19.44
C THR A 264 -13.92 -25.06 20.91
N GLY A 265 -12.69 -25.46 21.18
CA GLY A 265 -12.23 -25.82 22.53
C GLY A 265 -12.55 -27.28 22.94
N LYS A 266 -13.34 -28.03 22.15
CA LYS A 266 -13.52 -29.46 22.37
C LYS A 266 -12.21 -30.21 22.13
N THR A 267 -11.89 -31.13 23.04
CA THR A 267 -10.70 -31.99 22.90
C THR A 267 -10.97 -33.11 21.91
N GLU A 268 -10.03 -33.35 21.04
CA GLU A 268 -10.06 -34.47 20.09
C GLU A 268 -9.34 -35.66 20.73
N GLU A 269 -10.08 -36.68 21.20
CA GLU A 269 -9.48 -37.86 21.79
C GLU A 269 -9.00 -38.88 20.77
N THR A 270 -9.58 -38.87 19.57
CA THR A 270 -9.25 -39.83 18.52
C THR A 270 -9.08 -39.16 17.16
N VAL A 271 -7.92 -39.33 16.55
CA VAL A 271 -7.62 -38.85 15.19
C VAL A 271 -8.03 -39.92 14.17
N ILE A 272 -8.87 -39.54 13.21
CA ILE A 272 -9.20 -40.41 12.06
C ILE A 272 -8.08 -40.28 11.03
N PRO A 273 -7.33 -41.38 10.74
CA PRO A 273 -6.23 -41.27 9.78
C PRO A 273 -6.72 -40.99 8.36
N VAL A 274 -5.97 -40.16 7.63
CA VAL A 274 -6.16 -39.97 6.18
C VAL A 274 -5.50 -41.12 5.45
N LYS A 275 -6.25 -41.77 4.55
CA LYS A 275 -5.77 -42.85 3.68
C LYS A 275 -5.33 -42.25 2.34
N THR A 276 -4.13 -42.59 1.93
CA THR A 276 -3.58 -42.26 0.59
C THR A 276 -3.16 -43.53 -0.13
N ALA A 277 -2.78 -43.42 -1.40
CA ALA A 277 -2.26 -44.58 -2.15
C ALA A 277 -0.96 -45.16 -1.52
N ALA A 278 -0.19 -44.35 -0.81
CA ALA A 278 1.05 -44.71 -0.16
C ALA A 278 0.89 -45.19 1.29
N GLY A 279 -0.34 -45.15 1.86
CA GLY A 279 -0.60 -45.62 3.23
C GLY A 279 -1.48 -44.66 4.06
N LEU A 280 -1.26 -44.67 5.36
CA LEU A 280 -2.07 -43.90 6.34
C LEU A 280 -1.21 -42.83 6.99
N THR A 281 -1.82 -41.65 7.22
CA THR A 281 -1.22 -40.59 8.06
C THR A 281 -2.21 -40.13 9.12
N LYS A 282 -1.74 -39.95 10.36
CA LYS A 282 -2.48 -39.33 11.46
C LYS A 282 -2.08 -37.88 11.67
N THR A 283 -0.80 -37.54 11.47
CA THR A 283 -0.23 -36.25 11.74
C THR A 283 -0.80 -35.15 10.86
N MET A 284 -1.19 -35.50 9.62
CA MET A 284 -1.76 -34.57 8.65
C MET A 284 -3.28 -34.69 8.51
N ALA A 285 -3.94 -35.39 9.46
CA ALA A 285 -5.38 -35.50 9.44
C ALA A 285 -6.05 -34.17 9.82
N PRO A 286 -7.11 -33.75 9.13
CA PRO A 286 -7.86 -32.56 9.48
C PRO A 286 -8.57 -32.76 10.81
N ARG A 287 -8.92 -31.67 11.47
CA ARG A 287 -9.81 -31.71 12.64
C ARG A 287 -11.19 -32.23 12.25
N ARG A 288 -11.84 -32.89 13.20
CA ARG A 288 -13.24 -33.30 13.05
C ARG A 288 -14.15 -32.06 13.03
N GLU A 289 -15.24 -32.16 12.25
CA GLU A 289 -16.19 -31.04 12.08
C GLU A 289 -16.80 -30.56 13.39
N ASP A 290 -17.02 -31.44 14.38
CA ASP A 290 -17.57 -31.09 15.70
C ASP A 290 -16.56 -30.36 16.62
N THR A 291 -15.29 -30.27 16.23
CA THR A 291 -14.21 -29.57 16.94
C THR A 291 -13.82 -28.25 16.33
N ILE A 292 -14.46 -27.86 15.25
CA ILE A 292 -14.26 -26.57 14.55
C ILE A 292 -15.58 -25.83 14.40
N VAL A 293 -15.48 -24.51 14.23
CA VAL A 293 -16.57 -23.63 13.81
C VAL A 293 -16.15 -22.86 12.57
N LYS A 294 -17.04 -22.82 11.59
CA LYS A 294 -16.89 -21.99 10.37
C LYS A 294 -17.68 -20.71 10.55
N GLU A 295 -17.05 -19.60 10.25
CA GLU A 295 -17.64 -18.27 10.39
C GLU A 295 -17.41 -17.50 9.09
N ASP A 296 -18.33 -16.61 8.75
CA ASP A 296 -18.19 -15.66 7.66
C ASP A 296 -17.15 -14.59 8.03
N LEU A 297 -16.56 -13.96 7.01
CA LEU A 297 -15.72 -12.79 7.19
C LEU A 297 -16.54 -11.62 7.80
N PRO A 298 -15.97 -10.83 8.71
CA PRO A 298 -16.66 -9.65 9.23
C PRO A 298 -16.90 -8.64 8.10
N LYS A 299 -18.06 -7.98 8.13
CA LYS A 299 -18.34 -6.88 7.20
C LYS A 299 -17.62 -5.63 7.69
N VAL A 300 -16.68 -5.18 6.89
CA VAL A 300 -15.94 -3.92 7.09
C VAL A 300 -15.93 -3.21 5.75
N SER A 301 -16.01 -1.89 5.76
CA SER A 301 -15.89 -1.07 4.55
C SER A 301 -15.04 0.15 4.85
N GLY A 302 -14.05 0.41 4.02
CA GLY A 302 -13.25 1.61 4.04
C GLY A 302 -13.85 2.71 3.14
N ASP A 303 -13.51 3.96 3.43
CA ASP A 303 -13.78 5.08 2.54
C ASP A 303 -12.48 5.83 2.27
N ILE A 304 -11.94 5.70 1.07
CA ILE A 304 -10.70 6.37 0.67
C ILE A 304 -10.79 7.91 0.75
N ALA A 305 -12.01 8.48 0.71
CA ALA A 305 -12.20 9.90 0.92
C ALA A 305 -11.76 10.37 2.32
N ASP A 306 -11.69 9.46 3.31
CA ASP A 306 -11.20 9.75 4.66
C ASP A 306 -9.75 10.23 4.66
N PHE A 307 -8.92 9.76 3.73
CA PHE A 307 -7.58 10.30 3.54
C PHE A 307 -7.63 11.81 3.27
N HIS A 308 -8.44 12.23 2.33
CA HIS A 308 -8.55 13.66 1.99
C HIS A 308 -9.26 14.48 3.08
N ARG A 309 -10.24 13.90 3.78
CA ARG A 309 -10.87 14.53 4.98
C ARG A 309 -9.83 14.76 6.06
N ASN A 310 -8.93 13.78 6.29
CA ASN A 310 -7.82 13.95 7.24
C ASN A 310 -6.87 15.06 6.78
N VAL A 311 -6.45 15.10 5.51
CA VAL A 311 -5.61 16.18 4.97
C VAL A 311 -6.25 17.56 5.19
N VAL A 312 -7.55 17.69 4.91
CA VAL A 312 -8.30 18.92 5.18
C VAL A 312 -8.24 19.29 6.67
N ALA A 313 -8.49 18.34 7.56
CA ALA A 313 -8.43 18.56 9.01
C ALA A 313 -7.02 18.95 9.48
N VAL A 314 -5.96 18.35 8.92
CA VAL A 314 -4.57 18.74 9.21
C VAL A 314 -4.31 20.20 8.83
N ILE A 315 -4.72 20.60 7.61
CA ILE A 315 -4.45 21.95 7.09
C ILE A 315 -5.28 23.02 7.82
N ARG A 316 -6.53 22.72 8.17
CA ARG A 316 -7.46 23.68 8.76
C ARG A 316 -7.40 23.75 10.28
N ASP A 317 -7.33 22.57 10.91
CA ASP A 317 -7.60 22.40 12.33
C ASP A 317 -6.35 21.94 13.10
N GLY A 318 -5.23 21.70 12.39
CA GLY A 318 -3.98 21.21 13.00
C GLY A 318 -4.10 19.76 13.51
N ALA A 319 -4.96 18.95 12.91
CA ALA A 319 -5.08 17.53 13.24
C ALA A 319 -3.77 16.78 12.90
N GLU A 320 -3.60 15.61 13.48
CA GLU A 320 -2.48 14.72 13.12
C GLU A 320 -2.71 14.06 11.75
N PRO A 321 -1.68 13.99 10.89
CA PRO A 321 -1.75 13.24 9.65
C PRO A 321 -1.97 11.74 9.94
N GLU A 322 -2.93 11.12 9.25
CA GLU A 322 -3.17 9.67 9.32
C GLU A 322 -1.94 8.88 8.82
N ILE A 323 -1.31 9.37 7.76
CA ILE A 323 -0.10 8.77 7.21
C ILE A 323 1.10 9.62 7.60
N LYS A 324 1.91 9.08 8.50
CA LYS A 324 3.09 9.76 9.05
C LYS A 324 4.33 9.41 8.24
N LEU A 325 5.23 10.38 8.04
CA LEU A 325 6.43 10.18 7.21
C LEU A 325 7.34 9.07 7.72
N PHE A 326 7.45 8.87 9.04
CA PHE A 326 8.25 7.76 9.57
C PHE A 326 7.72 6.38 9.15
N GLN A 327 6.38 6.22 9.00
CA GLN A 327 5.79 4.98 8.49
C GLN A 327 6.16 4.77 7.02
N VAL A 328 6.10 5.85 6.22
CA VAL A 328 6.52 5.81 4.81
C VAL A 328 8.01 5.50 4.67
N MET A 329 8.86 6.10 5.53
CA MET A 329 10.29 5.82 5.59
C MET A 329 10.56 4.34 5.88
N ARG A 330 9.83 3.76 6.81
CA ARG A 330 9.94 2.34 7.15
C ARG A 330 9.60 1.44 5.96
N VAL A 331 8.55 1.77 5.19
CA VAL A 331 8.20 1.06 3.96
C VAL A 331 9.32 1.18 2.92
N MET A 332 9.87 2.38 2.71
CA MET A 332 10.98 2.60 1.77
C MET A 332 12.21 1.77 2.12
N LYS A 333 12.64 1.81 3.38
CA LYS A 333 13.77 1.00 3.86
C LYS A 333 13.52 -0.51 3.68
N LEU A 334 12.28 -0.96 3.91
CA LEU A 334 11.92 -2.36 3.71
C LEU A 334 11.97 -2.78 2.24
N MET A 335 11.53 -1.93 1.32
CA MET A 335 11.70 -2.19 -0.13
C MET A 335 13.18 -2.26 -0.52
N GLU A 336 14.02 -1.38 0.00
CA GLU A 336 15.47 -1.43 -0.21
C GLU A 336 16.08 -2.73 0.31
N ALA A 337 15.67 -3.19 1.50
CA ALA A 337 16.11 -4.47 2.05
C ALA A 337 15.66 -5.67 1.20
N ILE A 338 14.46 -5.60 0.61
CA ILE A 338 13.97 -6.61 -0.34
C ILE A 338 14.86 -6.66 -1.60
N PHE A 339 15.20 -5.53 -2.19
CA PHE A 339 16.13 -5.48 -3.32
C PHE A 339 17.51 -6.04 -2.94
N GLN A 340 18.05 -5.63 -1.78
CA GLN A 340 19.33 -6.13 -1.28
C GLN A 340 19.31 -7.66 -1.05
N ALA A 341 18.26 -8.18 -0.41
CA ALA A 341 18.11 -9.61 -0.16
C ALA A 341 18.06 -10.42 -1.47
N ALA A 342 17.31 -9.91 -2.47
CA ALA A 342 17.19 -10.56 -3.77
C ALA A 342 18.51 -10.53 -4.56
N GLU A 343 19.24 -9.41 -4.53
CA GLU A 343 20.53 -9.26 -5.21
C GLU A 343 21.60 -10.13 -4.58
N THR A 344 21.73 -10.10 -3.27
CA THR A 344 22.76 -10.87 -2.53
C THR A 344 22.39 -12.35 -2.37
N LYS A 345 21.12 -12.71 -2.54
CA LYS A 345 20.55 -14.04 -2.24
C LYS A 345 20.77 -14.47 -0.79
N GLN A 346 20.79 -13.51 0.11
CA GLN A 346 20.98 -13.71 1.54
C GLN A 346 19.78 -13.20 2.33
N VAL A 347 19.64 -13.74 3.54
CA VAL A 347 18.74 -13.16 4.54
C VAL A 347 19.41 -11.90 5.08
N ILE A 348 18.67 -10.79 5.07
CA ILE A 348 19.12 -9.49 5.57
C ILE A 348 18.59 -9.29 6.99
N GLU A 349 19.46 -8.98 7.93
CA GLU A 349 19.03 -8.44 9.24
C GLU A 349 18.49 -7.03 9.02
N PHE A 350 17.21 -6.83 9.32
CA PHE A 350 16.57 -5.56 9.10
C PHE A 350 16.77 -4.63 10.30
N GLN A 351 17.48 -3.52 10.06
CA GLN A 351 17.65 -2.49 11.07
C GLN A 351 16.44 -1.55 11.03
N ASP A 352 15.42 -1.90 11.80
CA ASP A 352 14.18 -1.14 11.96
C ASP A 352 14.39 0.13 12.81
N GLN A 353 15.41 0.92 12.46
CA GLN A 353 15.67 2.21 13.08
C GLN A 353 15.03 3.31 12.24
N VAL A 354 14.03 3.94 12.82
CA VAL A 354 13.41 5.19 12.32
C VAL A 354 14.10 6.38 12.95
#